data_4401c96755e9fe06f64901566c42af9f
#
_entry.id   4401c96755e9fe06f64901566c42af9f
#
_cell.length_a   1.000
_cell.length_b   1.000
_cell.length_c   1.000
_cell.angle_alpha   90.00
_cell.angle_beta   90.00
_cell.angle_gamma   90.00
#
_symmetry.space_group_name_H-M   'P 1'
#
loop_
_entity.id
_entity.type
_entity.pdbx_description
1 polymer ?
#
loop_
_entity_poly.entity_id
_entity_poly.type
_entity_poly.pdbx_seq_one_letter_code
_entity_poly.pdbx_strand_id
1 'polypeptide(L)'
;ESGQLAVSKSPSDYIPELKGSAFDRVTIQQVLDHASGLAFEENYVDPKSDFFLYYAPALNLGYLPGAADLQPGESDIYGVYDFLARFVQPDPETPPGFRFDYNSANADVLGWLVSRLMNKPLNEVIRDEVWSKLGAEHDAFIAVDRAYIPVATGGFNATARDSARFGVMIRDKGVFRGERVLPASWLEHMVDVKKSDTEAMARNPNYSQADWIAYQDMWWILDAQAEEFCAVGIHGQVIYVNRKTDTVMVWFSSQRDAASTLAPEFPIKL
;
A
#
# COMPACT_ATOMS: atom_id res chain seq x y z
N GLU A 1 1.84 11.49 -15.15
CA GLU A 1 1.66 12.56 -16.15
C GLU A 1 2.84 12.70 -17.13
N SER A 2 4.03 12.19 -16.79
CA SER A 2 5.18 12.19 -17.71
C SER A 2 4.98 11.34 -18.98
N GLY A 3 3.88 10.55 -19.06
CA GLY A 3 3.64 9.58 -20.13
C GLY A 3 4.53 8.33 -20.07
N GLN A 4 5.34 8.18 -19.04
CA GLN A 4 6.23 7.03 -18.88
C GLN A 4 5.51 5.79 -18.40
N LEU A 5 4.34 5.94 -17.74
CA LEU A 5 3.55 4.87 -17.18
C LEU A 5 2.10 4.91 -17.70
N ALA A 6 1.58 3.77 -18.13
CA ALA A 6 0.17 3.57 -18.42
C ALA A 6 -0.41 2.54 -17.42
N VAL A 7 -1.35 2.96 -16.57
CA VAL A 7 -1.94 2.10 -15.52
C VAL A 7 -2.73 0.90 -16.08
N SER A 8 -3.09 0.94 -17.37
CA SER A 8 -3.72 -0.17 -18.10
C SER A 8 -2.74 -1.28 -18.54
N LYS A 9 -1.44 -1.04 -18.36
CA LYS A 9 -0.39 -2.02 -18.64
C LYS A 9 -0.08 -2.87 -17.42
N SER A 10 0.65 -3.97 -17.66
CA SER A 10 1.13 -4.85 -16.60
C SER A 10 2.43 -4.30 -15.98
N PRO A 11 2.69 -4.53 -14.67
CA PRO A 11 3.99 -4.30 -14.08
C PRO A 11 5.14 -4.95 -14.85
N SER A 12 4.94 -6.15 -15.41
CA SER A 12 5.94 -6.87 -16.20
C SER A 12 6.32 -6.18 -17.53
N ASP A 13 5.51 -5.23 -18.02
CA ASP A 13 5.85 -4.43 -19.19
C ASP A 13 6.99 -3.43 -18.89
N TYR A 14 7.19 -3.12 -17.62
CA TYR A 14 8.22 -2.19 -17.13
C TYR A 14 9.32 -2.88 -16.31
N ILE A 15 9.00 -4.04 -15.73
CA ILE A 15 9.90 -4.87 -14.91
C ILE A 15 9.97 -6.26 -15.56
N PRO A 16 10.90 -6.50 -16.51
CA PRO A 16 10.99 -7.78 -17.22
C PRO A 16 11.16 -9.01 -16.32
N GLU A 17 11.73 -8.82 -15.13
CA GLU A 17 11.92 -9.87 -14.13
C GLU A 17 10.60 -10.45 -13.61
N LEU A 18 9.48 -9.73 -13.78
CA LEU A 18 8.14 -10.18 -13.41
C LEU A 18 7.45 -11.00 -14.52
N LYS A 19 8.09 -11.24 -15.66
CA LYS A 19 7.51 -12.08 -16.71
C LYS A 19 7.27 -13.51 -16.20
N GLY A 20 6.03 -13.97 -16.38
CA GLY A 20 5.60 -15.29 -15.90
C GLY A 20 5.18 -15.34 -14.42
N SER A 21 5.37 -14.27 -13.63
CA SER A 21 4.83 -14.15 -12.29
C SER A 21 3.33 -13.77 -12.29
N ALA A 22 2.72 -13.67 -11.11
CA ALA A 22 1.35 -13.16 -10.96
C ALA A 22 1.18 -11.76 -11.56
N PHE A 23 2.21 -10.93 -11.48
CA PHE A 23 2.22 -9.55 -11.96
C PHE A 23 2.36 -9.40 -13.50
N ASP A 24 2.46 -10.50 -14.24
CA ASP A 24 2.44 -10.52 -15.69
C ASP A 24 1.01 -10.47 -16.28
N ARG A 25 -0.01 -10.73 -15.46
CA ARG A 25 -1.41 -10.89 -15.90
C ARG A 25 -2.37 -9.85 -15.34
N VAL A 26 -1.86 -8.91 -14.59
CA VAL A 26 -2.64 -7.85 -13.93
C VAL A 26 -2.28 -6.49 -14.51
N THR A 27 -3.21 -5.56 -14.51
CA THR A 27 -2.90 -4.15 -14.80
C THR A 27 -2.37 -3.43 -13.57
N ILE A 28 -1.59 -2.38 -13.77
CA ILE A 28 -1.10 -1.55 -12.67
C ILE A 28 -2.28 -0.92 -11.89
N GLN A 29 -3.39 -0.60 -12.56
CA GLN A 29 -4.60 -0.13 -11.85
C GLN A 29 -5.16 -1.21 -10.92
N GLN A 30 -5.25 -2.46 -11.35
CA GLN A 30 -5.72 -3.55 -10.49
C GLN A 30 -4.78 -3.79 -9.29
N VAL A 31 -3.48 -3.53 -9.45
CA VAL A 31 -2.52 -3.55 -8.34
C VAL A 31 -2.77 -2.38 -7.37
N LEU A 32 -2.97 -1.17 -7.89
CA LEU A 32 -3.29 0.02 -7.09
C LEU A 32 -4.58 -0.12 -6.28
N ASP A 33 -5.56 -0.86 -6.82
CA ASP A 33 -6.87 -1.07 -6.20
C ASP A 33 -6.92 -2.36 -5.36
N HIS A 34 -5.78 -3.05 -5.19
CA HIS A 34 -5.70 -4.34 -4.51
C HIS A 34 -6.73 -5.37 -5.03
N ALA A 35 -7.01 -5.33 -6.33
CA ALA A 35 -7.84 -6.29 -7.04
C ALA A 35 -7.00 -7.16 -8.00
N SER A 36 -5.81 -7.52 -7.58
CA SER A 36 -4.80 -8.22 -8.39
C SER A 36 -5.01 -9.74 -8.48
N GLY A 37 -5.82 -10.35 -7.59
CA GLY A 37 -6.05 -11.80 -7.60
C GLY A 37 -4.78 -12.60 -7.34
N LEU A 38 -4.10 -12.33 -6.23
CA LEU A 38 -2.87 -13.00 -5.81
C LEU A 38 -3.18 -14.15 -4.86
N ALA A 39 -2.53 -15.29 -5.06
CA ALA A 39 -2.55 -16.42 -4.14
C ALA A 39 -1.47 -16.30 -3.07
N PHE A 40 -1.51 -15.20 -2.33
CA PHE A 40 -0.64 -14.96 -1.18
C PHE A 40 -1.50 -14.56 0.01
N GLU A 41 -1.58 -15.43 1.02
CA GLU A 41 -2.37 -15.17 2.22
C GLU A 41 -1.56 -14.34 3.22
N GLU A 42 -2.03 -13.14 3.48
CA GLU A 42 -1.43 -12.23 4.45
C GLU A 42 -2.08 -12.41 5.83
N ASN A 43 -1.79 -13.53 6.47
CA ASN A 43 -2.33 -13.89 7.79
C ASN A 43 -1.32 -13.53 8.89
N TYR A 44 -1.66 -12.54 9.71
CA TYR A 44 -0.82 -12.03 10.80
C TYR A 44 -0.95 -12.82 12.11
N VAL A 45 -1.73 -13.89 12.16
CA VAL A 45 -2.02 -14.65 13.37
C VAL A 45 -1.40 -16.04 13.33
N ASP A 46 -1.47 -16.72 12.19
CA ASP A 46 -0.91 -18.06 12.03
C ASP A 46 0.60 -17.98 11.74
N PRO A 47 1.47 -18.44 12.65
CA PRO A 47 2.91 -18.42 12.44
C PRO A 47 3.39 -19.34 11.30
N LYS A 48 2.50 -20.16 10.74
CA LYS A 48 2.78 -21.03 9.58
C LYS A 48 2.26 -20.43 8.26
N SER A 49 1.68 -19.24 8.30
CA SER A 49 1.22 -18.58 7.09
C SER A 49 2.39 -18.19 6.17
N ASP A 50 2.09 -17.97 4.91
CA ASP A 50 3.05 -17.47 3.91
C ASP A 50 3.66 -16.14 4.35
N PHE A 51 2.90 -15.33 5.08
CA PHE A 51 3.39 -14.08 5.64
C PHE A 51 4.59 -14.29 6.55
N PHE A 52 4.52 -15.20 7.53
CA PHE A 52 5.62 -15.45 8.47
C PHE A 52 6.73 -16.28 7.88
N LEU A 53 6.40 -17.27 7.04
CA LEU A 53 7.40 -18.20 6.52
C LEU A 53 8.26 -17.60 5.40
N TYR A 54 7.71 -16.71 4.58
CA TYR A 54 8.38 -16.24 3.37
C TYR A 54 8.45 -14.72 3.27
N TYR A 55 7.34 -14.02 3.46
CA TYR A 55 7.26 -12.58 3.23
C TYR A 55 8.00 -11.77 4.29
N ALA A 56 7.68 -11.96 5.57
CA ALA A 56 8.31 -11.23 6.65
C ALA A 56 9.85 -11.41 6.70
N PRO A 57 10.39 -12.65 6.52
CA PRO A 57 11.83 -12.85 6.38
C PRO A 57 12.43 -12.17 5.15
N ALA A 58 11.75 -12.17 4.01
CA ALA A 58 12.22 -11.50 2.80
C ALA A 58 12.37 -9.98 3.02
N LEU A 59 11.42 -9.38 3.71
CA LEU A 59 11.39 -7.95 4.02
C LEU A 59 12.26 -7.54 5.22
N ASN A 60 12.93 -8.50 5.88
CA ASN A 60 13.69 -8.22 7.10
C ASN A 60 12.82 -7.59 8.21
N LEU A 61 11.56 -7.98 8.28
CA LEU A 61 10.64 -7.56 9.34
C LEU A 61 11.02 -8.29 10.64
N GLY A 62 12.04 -7.80 11.30
CA GLY A 62 12.88 -8.50 12.26
C GLY A 62 12.29 -8.88 13.59
N TYR A 63 11.04 -8.53 13.91
CA TYR A 63 10.48 -8.91 15.21
C TYR A 63 8.94 -9.04 15.14
N LEU A 64 8.50 -10.09 14.46
CA LEU A 64 7.12 -10.51 14.57
C LEU A 64 7.04 -11.68 15.56
N PRO A 65 6.02 -11.73 16.44
CA PRO A 65 5.80 -12.89 17.29
C PRO A 65 5.71 -14.15 16.42
N GLY A 66 6.58 -15.14 16.67
CA GLY A 66 6.69 -16.34 15.85
C GLY A 66 7.82 -16.34 14.82
N ALA A 67 8.35 -15.18 14.40
CA ALA A 67 9.48 -15.11 13.48
C ALA A 67 10.80 -15.66 14.08
N ALA A 68 10.90 -15.71 15.41
CA ALA A 68 12.05 -16.30 16.12
C ALA A 68 12.19 -17.81 15.90
N ASP A 69 11.10 -18.49 15.53
CA ASP A 69 11.09 -19.93 15.25
C ASP A 69 11.41 -20.26 13.78
N LEU A 70 11.50 -19.24 12.93
CA LEU A 70 11.88 -19.42 11.54
C LEU A 70 13.39 -19.71 11.47
N GLN A 71 13.73 -20.94 11.08
CA GLN A 71 15.12 -21.31 10.89
C GLN A 71 15.69 -20.53 9.69
N PRO A 72 16.81 -19.80 9.86
CA PRO A 72 17.48 -19.18 8.72
C PRO A 72 17.87 -20.27 7.72
N GLY A 73 17.29 -20.27 6.55
CA GLY A 73 17.62 -21.20 5.46
C GLY A 73 16.48 -22.09 4.96
N GLU A 74 15.28 -22.05 5.55
CA GLU A 74 14.14 -22.79 5.00
C GLU A 74 13.58 -22.17 3.72
N SER A 75 13.87 -20.90 3.46
CA SER A 75 13.50 -20.22 2.21
C SER A 75 14.74 -19.69 1.50
N ASP A 76 14.87 -20.00 0.21
CA ASP A 76 15.89 -19.43 -0.68
C ASP A 76 15.50 -18.05 -1.22
N ILE A 77 14.38 -17.47 -0.77
CA ILE A 77 13.91 -16.15 -1.14
C ILE A 77 14.77 -15.08 -0.46
N TYR A 78 15.34 -14.19 -1.27
CA TYR A 78 16.24 -13.15 -0.81
C TYR A 78 15.78 -11.75 -1.20
N GLY A 79 15.07 -11.09 -0.28
CA GLY A 79 14.54 -9.76 -0.46
C GLY A 79 13.18 -9.73 -1.17
N VAL A 80 12.59 -8.53 -1.19
CA VAL A 80 11.23 -8.32 -1.67
C VAL A 80 11.08 -8.58 -3.17
N TYR A 81 12.07 -8.20 -3.98
CA TYR A 81 11.99 -8.40 -5.43
C TYR A 81 12.01 -9.87 -5.83
N ASP A 82 12.81 -10.67 -5.12
CA ASP A 82 12.85 -12.13 -5.32
C ASP A 82 11.53 -12.78 -4.90
N PHE A 83 10.94 -12.32 -3.78
CA PHE A 83 9.61 -12.74 -3.34
C PHE A 83 8.54 -12.47 -4.40
N LEU A 84 8.47 -11.25 -4.91
CA LEU A 84 7.47 -10.85 -5.92
C LEU A 84 7.62 -11.62 -7.24
N ALA A 85 8.86 -11.87 -7.67
CA ALA A 85 9.13 -12.51 -8.96
C ALA A 85 8.92 -14.03 -8.93
N ARG A 86 9.21 -14.68 -7.80
CA ARG A 86 9.29 -16.15 -7.72
C ARG A 86 8.22 -16.79 -6.87
N PHE A 87 7.82 -16.15 -5.78
CA PHE A 87 6.90 -16.76 -4.82
C PHE A 87 5.43 -16.41 -5.11
N VAL A 88 5.12 -15.14 -5.37
CA VAL A 88 3.73 -14.70 -5.54
C VAL A 88 3.14 -15.30 -6.81
N GLN A 89 2.08 -16.09 -6.64
CA GLN A 89 1.36 -16.76 -7.73
C GLN A 89 -0.03 -16.12 -7.95
N PRO A 90 -0.60 -16.24 -9.16
CA PRO A 90 -1.99 -15.85 -9.38
C PRO A 90 -2.95 -16.79 -8.65
N ASP A 91 -4.02 -16.26 -8.07
CA ASP A 91 -5.12 -17.06 -7.54
C ASP A 91 -5.95 -17.62 -8.72
N PRO A 92 -6.06 -18.94 -8.87
CA PRO A 92 -6.83 -19.53 -9.97
C PRO A 92 -8.35 -19.28 -9.83
N GLU A 93 -8.85 -18.99 -8.63
CA GLU A 93 -10.27 -18.79 -8.34
C GLU A 93 -10.68 -17.31 -8.36
N THR A 94 -9.72 -16.41 -8.26
CA THR A 94 -9.97 -14.97 -8.17
C THR A 94 -9.26 -14.24 -9.32
N PRO A 95 -9.92 -14.07 -10.47
CA PRO A 95 -9.29 -13.34 -11.58
C PRO A 95 -9.08 -11.86 -11.24
N PRO A 96 -8.04 -11.23 -11.81
CA PRO A 96 -7.77 -9.81 -11.61
C PRO A 96 -8.99 -8.92 -11.89
N GLY A 97 -9.25 -7.95 -11.01
CA GLY A 97 -10.40 -7.05 -11.07
C GLY A 97 -11.72 -7.61 -10.51
N PHE A 98 -11.74 -8.88 -10.11
CA PHE A 98 -12.98 -9.51 -9.63
C PHE A 98 -13.30 -9.12 -8.19
N ARG A 99 -12.31 -9.19 -7.30
CA ARG A 99 -12.49 -9.00 -5.85
C ARG A 99 -11.35 -8.13 -5.29
N PHE A 100 -11.69 -7.26 -4.36
CA PHE A 100 -10.71 -6.62 -3.52
C PHE A 100 -10.15 -7.62 -2.51
N ASP A 101 -8.83 -7.75 -2.48
CA ASP A 101 -8.08 -8.50 -1.47
C ASP A 101 -6.86 -7.68 -1.07
N TYR A 102 -6.85 -7.18 0.17
CA TYR A 102 -5.69 -6.45 0.66
C TYR A 102 -4.46 -7.35 0.66
N ASN A 103 -3.40 -6.89 0.02
CA ASN A 103 -2.18 -7.66 -0.12
C ASN A 103 -0.96 -6.75 -0.25
N SER A 104 -0.06 -6.83 0.72
CA SER A 104 1.14 -5.99 0.80
C SER A 104 2.07 -6.12 -0.41
N ALA A 105 2.08 -7.27 -1.09
CA ALA A 105 2.87 -7.46 -2.32
C ALA A 105 2.49 -6.47 -3.43
N ASN A 106 1.23 -5.97 -3.43
CA ASN A 106 0.81 -4.91 -4.35
C ASN A 106 1.58 -3.61 -4.12
N ALA A 107 1.76 -3.21 -2.87
CA ALA A 107 2.54 -2.00 -2.54
C ALA A 107 4.00 -2.15 -2.94
N ASP A 108 4.59 -3.32 -2.69
CA ASP A 108 5.99 -3.57 -2.98
C ASP A 108 6.29 -3.61 -4.49
N VAL A 109 5.42 -4.20 -5.31
CA VAL A 109 5.61 -4.17 -6.76
C VAL A 109 5.47 -2.74 -7.32
N LEU A 110 4.59 -1.91 -6.73
CA LEU A 110 4.51 -0.49 -7.09
C LEU A 110 5.77 0.28 -6.69
N GLY A 111 6.33 -0.01 -5.51
CA GLY A 111 7.62 0.53 -5.08
C GLY A 111 8.77 0.17 -6.03
N TRP A 112 8.81 -1.09 -6.48
CA TRP A 112 9.77 -1.54 -7.48
C TRP A 112 9.57 -0.80 -8.82
N LEU A 113 8.31 -0.68 -9.26
CA LEU A 113 7.95 0.04 -10.48
C LEU A 113 8.42 1.50 -10.47
N VAL A 114 8.15 2.20 -9.35
CA VAL A 114 8.60 3.59 -9.16
C VAL A 114 10.13 3.68 -9.22
N SER A 115 10.84 2.82 -8.50
CA SER A 115 12.30 2.79 -8.49
C SER A 115 12.87 2.53 -9.89
N ARG A 116 12.25 1.61 -10.64
CA ARG A 116 12.65 1.27 -12.01
C ARG A 116 12.46 2.45 -12.98
N LEU A 117 11.30 3.09 -12.94
CA LEU A 117 10.98 4.20 -13.84
C LEU A 117 11.79 5.47 -13.55
N MET A 118 12.05 5.74 -12.27
CA MET A 118 12.83 6.88 -11.84
C MET A 118 14.33 6.63 -11.87
N ASN A 119 14.74 5.37 -12.08
CA ASN A 119 16.13 4.92 -12.01
C ASN A 119 16.84 5.38 -10.72
N LYS A 120 16.12 5.29 -9.60
CA LYS A 120 16.57 5.69 -8.26
C LYS A 120 15.97 4.75 -7.19
N PRO A 121 16.65 4.52 -6.05
CA PRO A 121 16.03 3.87 -4.90
C PRO A 121 14.77 4.60 -4.42
N LEU A 122 13.77 3.86 -3.95
CA LEU A 122 12.47 4.41 -3.57
C LEU A 122 12.57 5.53 -2.50
N ASN A 123 13.47 5.38 -1.53
CA ASN A 123 13.71 6.40 -0.50
C ASN A 123 14.18 7.73 -1.08
N GLU A 124 15.00 7.68 -2.14
CA GLU A 124 15.46 8.90 -2.83
C GLU A 124 14.32 9.54 -3.63
N VAL A 125 13.48 8.72 -4.28
CA VAL A 125 12.30 9.22 -4.99
C VAL A 125 11.34 9.89 -4.01
N ILE A 126 11.02 9.25 -2.88
CA ILE A 126 10.17 9.83 -1.84
C ILE A 126 10.76 11.15 -1.33
N ARG A 127 12.06 11.20 -1.05
CA ARG A 127 12.75 12.41 -0.61
C ARG A 127 12.61 13.53 -1.63
N ASP A 128 12.97 13.26 -2.89
CA ASP A 128 13.11 14.28 -3.92
C ASP A 128 11.74 14.77 -4.43
N GLU A 129 10.77 13.87 -4.59
CA GLU A 129 9.50 14.21 -5.21
C GLU A 129 8.40 14.60 -4.22
N VAL A 130 8.51 14.18 -2.95
CA VAL A 130 7.45 14.41 -1.95
C VAL A 130 8.01 15.09 -0.70
N TRP A 131 8.90 14.41 0.04
CA TRP A 131 9.26 14.80 1.41
C TRP A 131 9.90 16.18 1.50
N SER A 132 10.84 16.48 0.61
CA SER A 132 11.51 17.79 0.55
C SER A 132 10.56 18.95 0.24
N LYS A 133 9.43 18.67 -0.42
CA LYS A 133 8.43 19.68 -0.82
C LYS A 133 7.38 19.93 0.26
N LEU A 134 7.27 19.05 1.27
CA LEU A 134 6.30 19.16 2.36
C LEU A 134 6.78 20.09 3.50
N GLY A 135 8.00 20.61 3.46
CA GLY A 135 8.56 21.37 4.55
C GLY A 135 8.54 20.61 5.87
N ALA A 136 8.86 19.32 5.81
CA ALA A 136 8.95 18.44 6.97
C ALA A 136 9.95 19.00 8.00
N GLU A 137 9.62 18.89 9.28
CA GLU A 137 10.46 19.41 10.37
C GLU A 137 11.56 18.41 10.75
N HIS A 138 11.36 17.13 10.41
CA HIS A 138 12.24 16.03 10.81
C HIS A 138 12.50 15.10 9.65
N ASP A 139 13.60 14.40 9.73
CA ASP A 139 13.89 13.29 8.81
C ASP A 139 12.87 12.17 8.98
N ALA A 140 12.56 11.49 7.88
CA ALA A 140 11.82 10.25 7.87
C ALA A 140 12.78 9.08 7.60
N PHE A 141 12.40 7.90 8.08
CA PHE A 141 13.15 6.66 7.89
C PHE A 141 12.28 5.65 7.16
N ILE A 142 12.89 4.83 6.32
CA ILE A 142 12.22 3.73 5.65
C ILE A 142 12.96 2.42 5.96
N ALA A 143 12.22 1.37 6.26
CA ALA A 143 12.79 0.05 6.42
C ALA A 143 13.40 -0.46 5.11
N VAL A 144 14.43 -1.28 5.20
CA VAL A 144 15.02 -1.97 4.06
C VAL A 144 14.92 -3.47 4.24
N ASP A 145 14.78 -4.18 3.15
CA ASP A 145 14.76 -5.63 3.13
C ASP A 145 16.18 -6.24 3.29
N ARG A 146 16.30 -7.57 3.17
CA ARG A 146 17.59 -8.28 3.28
C ARG A 146 18.56 -7.94 2.15
N ALA A 147 18.06 -7.44 1.02
CA ALA A 147 18.87 -6.98 -0.11
C ALA A 147 19.14 -5.46 -0.08
N TYR A 148 18.82 -4.81 1.05
CA TYR A 148 18.91 -3.35 1.24
C TYR A 148 18.00 -2.54 0.29
N ILE A 149 16.92 -3.15 -0.20
CA ILE A 149 15.91 -2.47 -0.99
C ILE A 149 14.91 -1.80 -0.03
N PRO A 150 14.57 -0.51 -0.22
CA PRO A 150 13.53 0.14 0.58
C PRO A 150 12.17 -0.54 0.40
N VAL A 151 11.53 -0.88 1.51
CA VAL A 151 10.24 -1.58 1.55
C VAL A 151 9.12 -0.58 1.33
N ALA A 152 8.24 -0.84 0.36
CA ALA A 152 7.14 0.06 0.02
C ALA A 152 5.87 -0.20 0.82
N THR A 153 5.65 -1.43 1.24
CA THR A 153 4.44 -1.84 1.97
C THR A 153 4.33 -1.28 3.37
N GLY A 154 5.48 -0.95 4.00
CA GLY A 154 5.47 -0.47 5.38
C GLY A 154 6.84 -0.03 5.87
N GLY A 155 6.95 0.23 7.19
CA GLY A 155 8.23 0.62 7.78
C GLY A 155 8.67 2.05 7.44
N PHE A 156 7.77 2.89 6.92
CA PHE A 156 8.00 4.32 6.81
C PHE A 156 7.70 5.00 8.15
N ASN A 157 8.72 5.61 8.72
CA ASN A 157 8.67 6.23 10.05
C ASN A 157 8.82 7.74 9.90
N ALA A 158 7.81 8.47 10.33
CA ALA A 158 7.77 9.93 10.32
C ALA A 158 7.10 10.46 11.60
N THR A 159 7.24 11.74 11.90
CA THR A 159 6.48 12.34 12.99
C THR A 159 5.01 12.48 12.61
N ALA A 160 4.10 12.48 13.59
CA ALA A 160 2.67 12.70 13.33
C ALA A 160 2.42 14.05 12.64
N ARG A 161 3.19 15.08 12.99
CA ARG A 161 3.07 16.40 12.38
C ARG A 161 3.51 16.42 10.92
N ASP A 162 4.58 15.72 10.57
CA ASP A 162 5.05 15.64 9.19
C ASP A 162 4.12 14.74 8.35
N SER A 163 3.57 13.68 8.93
CA SER A 163 2.50 12.89 8.32
C SER A 163 1.22 13.71 8.09
N ALA A 164 0.89 14.63 9.00
CA ALA A 164 -0.23 15.55 8.81
C ALA A 164 0.02 16.54 7.66
N ARG A 165 1.27 16.99 7.45
CA ARG A 165 1.61 17.80 6.24
C ARG A 165 1.35 17.03 4.95
N PHE A 166 1.70 15.75 4.93
CA PHE A 166 1.36 14.88 3.79
C PHE A 166 -0.17 14.80 3.62
N GLY A 167 -0.93 14.57 4.70
CA GLY A 167 -2.40 14.57 4.66
C GLY A 167 -2.99 15.88 4.15
N VAL A 168 -2.44 17.04 4.56
CA VAL A 168 -2.85 18.37 4.07
C VAL A 168 -2.59 18.51 2.57
N MET A 169 -1.44 18.07 2.09
CA MET A 169 -1.13 18.06 0.65
C MET A 169 -2.12 17.20 -0.14
N ILE A 170 -2.50 16.03 0.38
CA ILE A 170 -3.52 15.16 -0.23
C ILE A 170 -4.90 15.82 -0.20
N ARG A 171 -5.30 16.45 0.94
CA ARG A 171 -6.54 17.21 1.06
C ARG A 171 -6.62 18.33 0.01
N ASP A 172 -5.54 19.04 -0.18
CA ASP A 172 -5.43 20.19 -1.09
C ASP A 172 -5.11 19.77 -2.55
N LYS A 173 -5.52 18.54 -2.92
CA LYS A 173 -5.38 18.00 -4.29
C LYS A 173 -3.97 18.13 -4.84
N GLY A 174 -2.98 17.78 -4.02
CA GLY A 174 -1.57 17.73 -4.39
C GLY A 174 -0.83 19.07 -4.31
N VAL A 175 -1.41 20.08 -3.67
CA VAL A 175 -0.75 21.37 -3.42
C VAL A 175 -0.35 21.48 -1.96
N PHE A 176 0.86 21.96 -1.70
CA PHE A 176 1.31 22.29 -0.36
C PHE A 176 2.02 23.65 -0.36
N ARG A 177 1.56 24.60 0.47
CA ARG A 177 2.09 25.97 0.57
C ARG A 177 2.19 26.70 -0.79
N GLY A 178 1.21 26.44 -1.67
CA GLY A 178 1.12 27.04 -2.99
C GLY A 178 1.94 26.34 -4.09
N GLU A 179 2.72 25.34 -3.75
CA GLU A 179 3.49 24.54 -4.72
C GLU A 179 2.76 23.21 -5.02
N ARG A 180 2.75 22.83 -6.30
CA ARG A 180 2.20 21.53 -6.72
C ARG A 180 3.22 20.43 -6.49
N VAL A 181 2.88 19.50 -5.62
CA VAL A 181 3.68 18.31 -5.31
C VAL A 181 3.22 17.10 -6.11
N LEU A 182 1.87 16.88 -6.16
CA LEU A 182 1.27 15.78 -6.91
C LEU A 182 0.25 16.30 -7.94
N PRO A 183 0.02 15.57 -9.04
CA PRO A 183 -0.98 15.93 -10.03
C PRO A 183 -2.40 15.92 -9.45
N ALA A 184 -3.18 16.97 -9.70
CA ALA A 184 -4.58 17.03 -9.24
C ALA A 184 -5.43 15.92 -9.84
N SER A 185 -5.22 15.59 -11.11
CA SER A 185 -5.95 14.55 -11.84
C SER A 185 -5.85 13.18 -11.16
N TRP A 186 -4.68 12.84 -10.60
CA TRP A 186 -4.50 11.61 -9.83
C TRP A 186 -5.35 11.60 -8.56
N LEU A 187 -5.33 12.69 -7.81
CA LEU A 187 -6.07 12.82 -6.55
C LEU A 187 -7.59 13.00 -6.75
N GLU A 188 -8.01 13.39 -7.94
CA GLU A 188 -9.41 13.39 -8.35
C GLU A 188 -9.86 11.97 -8.75
N HIS A 189 -9.01 11.24 -9.47
CA HIS A 189 -9.26 9.84 -9.82
C HIS A 189 -9.41 8.95 -8.57
N MET A 190 -8.59 9.17 -7.55
CA MET A 190 -8.59 8.40 -6.30
C MET A 190 -9.96 8.34 -5.61
N VAL A 191 -10.81 9.35 -5.76
CA VAL A 191 -12.16 9.40 -5.18
C VAL A 191 -13.28 9.23 -6.22
N ASP A 192 -12.94 9.02 -7.49
CA ASP A 192 -13.90 8.74 -8.57
C ASP A 192 -14.27 7.25 -8.60
N VAL A 193 -14.84 6.77 -7.49
CA VAL A 193 -15.21 5.38 -7.26
C VAL A 193 -16.29 4.92 -8.24
N LYS A 194 -16.06 3.82 -8.95
CA LYS A 194 -16.99 3.21 -9.87
C LYS A 194 -17.80 2.11 -9.15
N LYS A 195 -18.91 1.72 -9.75
CA LYS A 195 -19.71 0.60 -9.27
C LYS A 195 -18.92 -0.71 -9.21
N SER A 196 -17.98 -0.93 -10.14
CA SER A 196 -17.08 -2.09 -10.13
C SER A 196 -16.25 -2.17 -8.85
N ASP A 197 -15.80 -1.03 -8.33
CA ASP A 197 -14.92 -0.96 -7.18
C ASP A 197 -15.67 -1.29 -5.89
N THR A 198 -16.88 -0.74 -5.75
CA THR A 198 -17.78 -1.10 -4.65
C THR A 198 -18.23 -2.56 -4.69
N GLU A 199 -18.47 -3.11 -5.88
CA GLU A 199 -18.79 -4.52 -6.05
C GLU A 199 -17.58 -5.41 -5.74
N ALA A 200 -16.37 -5.03 -6.11
CA ALA A 200 -15.15 -5.75 -5.78
C ALA A 200 -14.94 -5.83 -4.26
N MET A 201 -15.14 -4.72 -3.56
CA MET A 201 -15.10 -4.67 -2.09
C MET A 201 -16.17 -5.59 -1.47
N ALA A 202 -17.41 -5.50 -1.92
CA ALA A 202 -18.54 -6.27 -1.40
C ALA A 202 -18.39 -7.79 -1.60
N ARG A 203 -17.61 -8.24 -2.60
CA ARG A 203 -17.33 -9.67 -2.83
C ARG A 203 -16.38 -10.27 -1.81
N ASN A 204 -15.66 -9.47 -1.05
CA ASN A 204 -14.79 -9.99 0.00
C ASN A 204 -15.54 -10.01 1.34
N PRO A 205 -15.82 -11.20 1.91
CA PRO A 205 -16.58 -11.31 3.15
C PRO A 205 -15.88 -10.66 4.35
N ASN A 206 -14.56 -10.54 4.33
CA ASN A 206 -13.80 -9.90 5.41
C ASN A 206 -14.00 -8.38 5.47
N TYR A 207 -14.40 -7.76 4.34
CA TYR A 207 -14.58 -6.31 4.23
C TYR A 207 -16.02 -5.89 3.95
N SER A 208 -16.91 -6.83 3.57
CA SER A 208 -18.29 -6.54 3.19
C SER A 208 -19.17 -5.96 4.32
N GLN A 209 -18.72 -6.06 5.57
CA GLN A 209 -19.40 -5.52 6.76
C GLN A 209 -18.72 -4.26 7.31
N ALA A 210 -17.61 -3.84 6.72
CA ALA A 210 -16.90 -2.64 7.11
C ALA A 210 -17.55 -1.38 6.51
N ASP A 211 -17.24 -0.23 7.09
CA ASP A 211 -17.73 1.06 6.59
C ASP A 211 -16.99 1.53 5.31
N TRP A 212 -16.07 0.73 4.79
CA TRP A 212 -15.35 1.02 3.56
C TRP A 212 -16.22 0.74 2.35
N ILE A 213 -16.33 1.70 1.43
CA ILE A 213 -17.09 1.51 0.20
C ILE A 213 -16.24 0.99 -0.97
N ALA A 214 -14.94 1.28 -0.95
CA ALA A 214 -13.96 0.85 -1.96
C ALA A 214 -12.53 0.96 -1.45
N TYR A 215 -11.59 0.37 -2.18
CA TYR A 215 -10.17 0.66 -2.10
C TYR A 215 -9.69 1.07 -3.49
N GLN A 216 -9.12 2.25 -3.60
CA GLN A 216 -8.71 2.80 -4.89
C GLN A 216 -7.42 3.60 -4.76
N ASP A 217 -6.50 3.40 -5.70
CA ASP A 217 -5.22 4.11 -5.75
C ASP A 217 -4.46 4.09 -4.41
N MET A 218 -4.46 2.94 -3.72
CA MET A 218 -3.82 2.71 -2.41
C MET A 218 -4.52 3.41 -1.22
N TRP A 219 -5.78 3.83 -1.36
CA TRP A 219 -6.54 4.47 -0.29
C TRP A 219 -7.84 3.73 0.04
N TRP A 220 -8.17 3.67 1.32
CA TRP A 220 -9.47 3.24 1.81
C TRP A 220 -10.49 4.36 1.66
N ILE A 221 -11.54 4.14 0.89
CA ILE A 221 -12.57 5.13 0.63
C ILE A 221 -13.78 4.87 1.54
N LEU A 222 -14.16 5.87 2.35
CA LEU A 222 -15.33 5.79 3.24
C LEU A 222 -16.56 6.42 2.59
N ASP A 223 -16.41 7.60 1.99
CA ASP A 223 -17.49 8.30 1.27
C ASP A 223 -16.91 9.07 0.08
N ALA A 224 -17.21 8.59 -1.13
CA ALA A 224 -16.74 9.25 -2.36
C ALA A 224 -17.37 10.63 -2.58
N GLN A 225 -18.62 10.85 -2.12
CA GLN A 225 -19.30 12.15 -2.28
C GLN A 225 -18.77 13.21 -1.31
N ALA A 226 -18.35 12.77 -0.12
CA ALA A 226 -17.68 13.63 0.86
C ALA A 226 -16.19 13.78 0.58
N GLU A 227 -15.65 13.05 -0.39
CA GLU A 227 -14.21 12.88 -0.60
C GLU A 227 -13.52 12.52 0.72
N GLU A 228 -14.07 11.48 1.39
CA GLU A 228 -13.65 10.98 2.68
C GLU A 228 -12.90 9.66 2.53
N PHE A 229 -11.65 9.62 2.97
CA PHE A 229 -10.77 8.48 2.79
C PHE A 229 -9.64 8.46 3.81
N CYS A 230 -8.98 7.33 3.93
CA CYS A 230 -7.83 7.22 4.83
C CYS A 230 -6.77 6.23 4.32
N ALA A 231 -5.55 6.39 4.82
CA ALA A 231 -4.52 5.36 4.83
C ALA A 231 -4.52 4.69 6.21
N VAL A 232 -4.46 3.36 6.22
CA VAL A 232 -4.52 2.55 7.44
C VAL A 232 -3.30 1.64 7.49
N GLY A 233 -2.58 1.71 8.61
CA GLY A 233 -1.45 0.84 8.91
C GLY A 233 -1.73 -0.09 10.08
N ILE A 234 -0.95 -1.17 10.16
CA ILE A 234 -1.04 -2.13 11.26
C ILE A 234 -0.81 -1.45 12.62
N HIS A 235 -1.32 -2.06 13.67
CA HIS A 235 -1.23 -1.59 15.06
C HIS A 235 -1.87 -0.21 15.32
N GLY A 236 -2.78 0.25 14.43
CA GLY A 236 -3.56 1.46 14.64
C GLY A 236 -2.90 2.75 14.12
N GLN A 237 -2.20 2.69 12.98
CA GLN A 237 -1.71 3.88 12.30
C GLN A 237 -2.76 4.39 11.31
N VAL A 238 -3.10 5.67 11.34
CA VAL A 238 -4.10 6.25 10.44
C VAL A 238 -3.68 7.64 9.98
N ILE A 239 -3.86 7.90 8.68
CA ILE A 239 -3.95 9.25 8.13
C ILE A 239 -5.35 9.38 7.51
N TYR A 240 -6.20 10.16 8.13
CA TYR A 240 -7.57 10.40 7.68
C TYR A 240 -7.69 11.77 7.00
N VAL A 241 -8.45 11.81 5.91
CA VAL A 241 -8.72 13.03 5.14
C VAL A 241 -10.21 13.09 4.80
N ASN A 242 -10.81 14.25 5.06
CA ASN A 242 -12.14 14.59 4.54
C ASN A 242 -12.06 15.98 3.90
N ARG A 243 -12.16 16.03 2.57
CA ARG A 243 -12.03 17.28 1.83
C ARG A 243 -13.22 18.20 1.98
N LYS A 244 -14.42 17.63 2.19
CA LYS A 244 -15.66 18.41 2.34
C LYS A 244 -15.70 19.19 3.66
N THR A 245 -15.16 18.61 4.73
CA THR A 245 -15.06 19.25 6.05
C THR A 245 -13.72 19.93 6.30
N ASP A 246 -12.82 19.91 5.32
CA ASP A 246 -11.48 20.47 5.39
C ASP A 246 -10.65 19.88 6.55
N THR A 247 -10.82 18.58 6.79
CA THR A 247 -10.24 17.89 7.96
C THR A 247 -9.12 16.95 7.55
N VAL A 248 -8.01 17.01 8.30
CA VAL A 248 -6.94 16.01 8.29
C VAL A 248 -6.67 15.56 9.71
N MET A 249 -6.61 14.26 9.94
CA MET A 249 -6.26 13.69 11.24
C MET A 249 -5.18 12.63 11.07
N VAL A 250 -4.19 12.63 11.94
CA VAL A 250 -3.17 11.60 12.03
C VAL A 250 -3.22 10.97 13.41
N TRP A 251 -3.28 9.67 13.43
CA TRP A 251 -3.30 8.88 14.64
C TRP A 251 -2.20 7.82 14.57
N PHE A 252 -1.32 7.81 15.55
CA PHE A 252 -0.34 6.75 15.76
C PHE A 252 -0.64 6.04 17.07
N SER A 253 -0.59 4.71 17.01
CA SER A 253 -0.94 3.85 18.11
C SER A 253 -0.01 2.63 18.16
N SER A 254 -0.04 1.89 19.25
CA SER A 254 0.67 0.63 19.43
C SER A 254 -0.30 -0.46 19.91
N GLN A 255 -1.40 -0.62 19.19
CA GLN A 255 -2.38 -1.67 19.51
C GLN A 255 -1.74 -3.06 19.39
N ARG A 256 -2.18 -3.98 20.23
CA ARG A 256 -1.59 -5.32 20.29
C ARG A 256 -1.76 -6.11 18.99
N ASP A 257 -2.98 -6.06 18.43
CA ASP A 257 -3.31 -6.82 17.24
C ASP A 257 -3.03 -6.00 15.98
N ALA A 258 -2.34 -6.61 15.02
CA ALA A 258 -1.92 -5.92 13.80
C ALA A 258 -3.13 -5.37 13.01
N ALA A 259 -4.22 -6.15 12.90
CA ALA A 259 -5.42 -5.79 12.15
C ALA A 259 -6.47 -5.01 12.98
N SER A 260 -6.12 -4.48 14.14
CA SER A 260 -7.06 -3.81 15.04
C SER A 260 -7.78 -2.59 14.42
N THR A 261 -7.17 -1.93 13.45
CA THR A 261 -7.79 -0.81 12.71
C THR A 261 -8.94 -1.26 11.80
N LEU A 262 -9.03 -2.54 11.49
CA LEU A 262 -10.14 -3.12 10.72
C LEU A 262 -11.26 -3.63 11.63
N ALA A 263 -11.08 -3.56 12.96
CA ALA A 263 -12.11 -3.96 13.92
C ALA A 263 -13.28 -2.97 13.91
N PRO A 264 -14.53 -3.47 14.05
CA PRO A 264 -15.74 -2.62 14.05
C PRO A 264 -15.76 -1.54 15.14
N GLU A 265 -15.00 -1.76 16.22
CA GLU A 265 -14.90 -0.83 17.35
C GLU A 265 -13.88 0.28 17.11
N PHE A 266 -13.08 0.21 16.05
CA PHE A 266 -12.10 1.26 15.78
C PHE A 266 -12.84 2.53 15.31
N PRO A 267 -12.76 3.64 16.07
CA PRO A 267 -13.56 4.82 15.80
C PRO A 267 -12.95 5.62 14.64
N ILE A 268 -13.20 5.18 13.40
CA ILE A 268 -13.03 6.07 12.23
C ILE A 268 -14.31 6.91 12.02
N LYS A 269 -15.38 6.61 12.77
CA LYS A 269 -16.56 7.49 12.80
C LYS A 269 -16.25 8.71 13.65
N LEU A 270 -16.01 9.82 12.99
CA LEU A 270 -15.99 11.16 13.57
C LEU A 270 -17.39 11.77 13.62
#